data_75a66e1821dd3661011fea1b3e7de343
#
_entry.id   75a66e1821dd3661011fea1b3e7de343
#
_cell.length_a   1.000
_cell.length_b   1.000
_cell.length_c   1.000
_cell.angle_alpha   90.00
_cell.angle_beta   90.00
_cell.angle_gamma   90.00
#
_symmetry.space_group_name_H-M   'P 1'
#
loop_
_entity.id
_entity.type
_entity.pdbx_description
1 polymer ?
#
loop_
_entity_poly.entity_id
_entity_poly.type
_entity_poly.pdbx_seq_one_letter_code
_entity_poly.pdbx_strand_id
1 'polypeptide(L)'
;SNTTISVRNPRTGLYDHEIRVASADDVARCAQALREAQPRWLALGAEGRARCLNRFADAVMSEIGALAEALAVDTGRSTFAKFEAFKSVELIRMWAERTPSILEQLAGSGQSGQVPAVHYQHRLIPYEVVAVISPWNVPLLLAMIDSLAALSAGCAVLLKPSEVTPRFIVPLQRALDTVPELAAVLRVVTGGADTGSAMIDQVDAVCFTGSVQTGRKVAQQAATCFIPAFLELGGKDPAIILPDADLTLAARAVIRSAIGMTGQACQSLERVYCHESVAGDFIEALLSQLKDLSLTCTHSGEGDIAPLIFERQVETIQCHVDDALKKGATCLTGGEPVRAGGVWYPPTVLSGVTQDMLIMQEETFGPVIPIATFSSPEEAIALANDSSFGLSAAVFSADQGAAIAVAECLQVGAVSINDASLTGVVNDVEKNSFRFSGMGGSRMGPAGLTRFLRKRALLIQTGEPAAIQLFSDKDEERSV
;
A
#
# COMPACT_ATOMS: atom_id res chain seq x y z
N SER A 1 8.40 -5.94 -31.38
CA SER A 1 7.95 -5.84 -29.97
C SER A 1 8.95 -6.57 -29.10
N ASN A 2 9.57 -5.88 -28.13
CA ASN A 2 10.44 -6.51 -27.14
C ASN A 2 9.61 -7.53 -26.37
N THR A 3 9.98 -8.79 -26.46
CA THR A 3 9.33 -9.89 -25.77
C THR A 3 9.87 -10.08 -24.34
N THR A 4 10.95 -9.38 -23.97
CA THR A 4 11.61 -9.45 -22.67
C THR A 4 11.93 -8.07 -22.12
N ILE A 5 12.02 -7.97 -20.79
CA ILE A 5 12.53 -6.83 -20.03
C ILE A 5 13.71 -7.32 -19.21
N SER A 6 14.83 -6.59 -19.30
CA SER A 6 16.02 -6.83 -18.48
C SER A 6 15.84 -6.22 -17.09
N VAL A 7 16.18 -6.98 -16.07
CA VAL A 7 16.03 -6.62 -14.65
C VAL A 7 17.40 -6.27 -14.07
N ARG A 8 17.49 -5.10 -13.45
CA ARG A 8 18.70 -4.58 -12.85
C ARG A 8 18.88 -5.12 -11.42
N ASN A 9 20.10 -5.50 -11.09
CA ASN A 9 20.51 -5.77 -9.73
C ASN A 9 20.95 -4.44 -9.07
N PRO A 10 20.25 -3.95 -8.04
CA PRO A 10 20.52 -2.62 -7.48
C PRO A 10 21.88 -2.49 -6.78
N ARG A 11 22.48 -3.60 -6.33
CA ARG A 11 23.81 -3.57 -5.70
C ARG A 11 24.96 -3.45 -6.69
N THR A 12 24.82 -4.12 -7.84
CA THR A 12 25.89 -4.19 -8.86
C THR A 12 25.70 -3.21 -10.00
N GLY A 13 24.46 -2.76 -10.23
CA GLY A 13 24.08 -1.97 -11.39
C GLY A 13 23.94 -2.78 -12.68
N LEU A 14 24.21 -4.09 -12.63
CA LEU A 14 24.15 -4.97 -13.81
C LEU A 14 22.73 -5.45 -14.08
N TYR A 15 22.40 -5.63 -15.36
CA TYR A 15 21.17 -6.29 -15.80
C TYR A 15 21.48 -7.79 -15.97
N ASP A 16 21.16 -8.57 -14.93
CA ASP A 16 21.56 -9.98 -14.80
C ASP A 16 20.38 -10.97 -14.74
N HIS A 17 19.17 -10.48 -15.07
CA HIS A 17 17.96 -11.28 -15.13
C HIS A 17 17.03 -10.73 -16.23
N GLU A 18 16.18 -11.58 -16.77
CA GLU A 18 15.17 -11.18 -17.76
C GLU A 18 13.81 -11.77 -17.43
N ILE A 19 12.76 -11.01 -17.73
CA ILE A 19 11.37 -11.46 -17.65
C ILE A 19 10.71 -11.34 -19.02
N ARG A 20 9.83 -12.30 -19.34
CA ARG A 20 8.99 -12.23 -20.53
C ARG A 20 7.91 -11.16 -20.38
N VAL A 21 7.63 -10.41 -21.42
CA VAL A 21 6.51 -9.47 -21.47
C VAL A 21 5.26 -10.19 -21.98
N ALA A 22 4.20 -10.19 -21.17
CA ALA A 22 2.90 -10.70 -21.61
C ALA A 22 2.26 -9.72 -22.59
N SER A 23 1.83 -10.24 -23.74
CA SER A 23 1.07 -9.48 -24.74
C SER A 23 -0.38 -9.25 -24.25
N ALA A 24 -1.11 -8.35 -24.91
CA ALA A 24 -2.53 -8.13 -24.64
C ALA A 24 -3.35 -9.44 -24.82
N ASP A 25 -2.98 -10.28 -25.81
CA ASP A 25 -3.61 -11.58 -26.03
C ASP A 25 -3.28 -12.57 -24.90
N ASP A 26 -2.04 -12.56 -24.37
CA ASP A 26 -1.68 -13.37 -23.20
C ASP A 26 -2.53 -12.97 -21.98
N VAL A 27 -2.67 -11.66 -21.75
CA VAL A 27 -3.48 -11.10 -20.67
C VAL A 27 -4.96 -11.51 -20.83
N ALA A 28 -5.52 -11.36 -22.01
CA ALA A 28 -6.92 -11.74 -22.29
C ALA A 28 -7.15 -13.25 -22.05
N ARG A 29 -6.23 -14.11 -22.52
CA ARG A 29 -6.32 -15.58 -22.26
C ARG A 29 -6.23 -15.91 -20.77
N CYS A 30 -5.34 -15.24 -20.03
CA CYS A 30 -5.23 -15.43 -18.58
C CYS A 30 -6.52 -15.01 -17.87
N ALA A 31 -7.07 -13.85 -18.22
CA ALA A 31 -8.31 -13.35 -17.62
C ALA A 31 -9.50 -14.26 -17.91
N GLN A 32 -9.62 -14.77 -19.14
CA GLN A 32 -10.66 -15.71 -19.52
C GLN A 32 -10.56 -17.02 -18.71
N ALA A 33 -9.36 -17.59 -18.60
CA ALA A 33 -9.13 -18.81 -17.82
C ALA A 33 -9.46 -18.62 -16.33
N LEU A 34 -9.14 -17.44 -15.77
CA LEU A 34 -9.50 -17.07 -14.39
C LEU A 34 -11.02 -17.00 -14.21
N ARG A 35 -11.73 -16.38 -15.17
CA ARG A 35 -13.17 -16.25 -15.16
C ARG A 35 -13.88 -17.62 -15.22
N GLU A 36 -13.34 -18.55 -15.99
CA GLU A 36 -13.84 -19.92 -16.07
C GLU A 36 -13.59 -20.75 -14.81
N ALA A 37 -12.48 -20.47 -14.09
CA ALA A 37 -12.12 -21.18 -12.86
C ALA A 37 -12.80 -20.63 -11.61
N GLN A 38 -13.13 -19.33 -11.58
CA GLN A 38 -13.65 -18.63 -10.41
C GLN A 38 -14.92 -19.28 -9.79
N PRO A 39 -15.91 -19.76 -10.56
CA PRO A 39 -17.09 -20.40 -9.96
C PRO A 39 -16.76 -21.63 -9.10
N ARG A 40 -15.76 -22.42 -9.49
CA ARG A 40 -15.31 -23.58 -8.71
C ARG A 40 -14.63 -23.16 -7.42
N TRP A 41 -13.83 -22.09 -7.46
CA TRP A 41 -13.21 -21.50 -6.29
C TRP A 41 -14.25 -20.97 -5.30
N LEU A 42 -15.25 -20.24 -5.80
CA LEU A 42 -16.36 -19.73 -5.00
C LEU A 42 -17.17 -20.88 -4.36
N ALA A 43 -17.39 -21.96 -5.09
CA ALA A 43 -18.16 -23.13 -4.64
C ALA A 43 -17.48 -23.90 -3.48
N LEU A 44 -16.16 -23.71 -3.24
CA LEU A 44 -15.48 -24.28 -2.07
C LEU A 44 -16.01 -23.71 -0.75
N GLY A 45 -16.70 -22.58 -0.77
CA GLY A 45 -17.10 -21.85 0.43
C GLY A 45 -15.91 -21.21 1.17
N ALA A 46 -16.20 -20.45 2.20
CA ALA A 46 -15.16 -19.75 2.97
C ALA A 46 -14.14 -20.71 3.60
N GLU A 47 -14.65 -21.78 4.22
CA GLU A 47 -13.80 -22.80 4.87
C GLU A 47 -12.94 -23.60 3.86
N GLY A 48 -13.51 -23.92 2.69
CA GLY A 48 -12.75 -24.60 1.63
C GLY A 48 -11.61 -23.73 1.10
N ARG A 49 -11.87 -22.45 0.86
CA ARG A 49 -10.82 -21.48 0.46
C ARG A 49 -9.78 -21.30 1.56
N ALA A 50 -10.18 -21.22 2.82
CA ALA A 50 -9.26 -21.13 3.96
C ALA A 50 -8.31 -22.32 4.02
N ARG A 51 -8.81 -23.55 3.79
CA ARG A 51 -7.94 -24.75 3.71
C ARG A 51 -6.92 -24.67 2.57
N CYS A 52 -7.33 -24.20 1.38
CA CYS A 52 -6.41 -23.99 0.27
C CYS A 52 -5.33 -22.94 0.60
N LEU A 53 -5.72 -21.81 1.21
CA LEU A 53 -4.79 -20.78 1.65
C LEU A 53 -3.80 -21.29 2.70
N ASN A 54 -4.24 -22.11 3.66
CA ASN A 54 -3.32 -22.69 4.64
C ASN A 54 -2.31 -23.66 4.00
N ARG A 55 -2.73 -24.48 3.03
CA ARG A 55 -1.79 -25.30 2.23
C ARG A 55 -0.80 -24.42 1.44
N PHE A 56 -1.27 -23.31 0.92
CA PHE A 56 -0.40 -22.34 0.23
C PHE A 56 0.60 -21.69 1.20
N ALA A 57 0.18 -21.35 2.43
CA ALA A 57 1.08 -20.85 3.46
C ALA A 57 2.19 -21.86 3.79
N ASP A 58 1.87 -23.15 3.88
CA ASP A 58 2.86 -24.22 4.09
C ASP A 58 3.83 -24.33 2.90
N ALA A 59 3.32 -24.22 1.67
CA ALA A 59 4.12 -24.23 0.47
C ALA A 59 5.06 -23.01 0.35
N VAL A 60 4.55 -21.81 0.67
CA VAL A 60 5.38 -20.58 0.74
C VAL A 60 6.45 -20.72 1.82
N MET A 61 6.13 -21.30 2.97
CA MET A 61 7.10 -21.57 4.01
C MET A 61 8.21 -22.53 3.52
N SER A 62 7.88 -23.51 2.70
CA SER A 62 8.87 -24.42 2.11
C SER A 62 9.80 -23.72 1.11
N GLU A 63 9.34 -22.64 0.47
CA GLU A 63 10.12 -21.81 -0.46
C GLU A 63 10.74 -20.57 0.22
N ILE A 64 10.65 -20.44 1.54
CA ILE A 64 10.97 -19.20 2.26
C ILE A 64 12.40 -18.72 2.03
N GLY A 65 13.37 -19.65 1.97
CA GLY A 65 14.75 -19.32 1.68
C GLY A 65 14.96 -18.77 0.28
N ALA A 66 14.36 -19.40 -0.73
CA ALA A 66 14.44 -18.95 -2.13
C ALA A 66 13.71 -17.61 -2.34
N LEU A 67 12.57 -17.39 -1.66
CA LEU A 67 11.86 -16.12 -1.66
C LEU A 67 12.70 -15.00 -1.03
N ALA A 68 13.27 -15.25 0.14
CA ALA A 68 14.12 -14.27 0.81
C ALA A 68 15.37 -13.90 -0.02
N GLU A 69 15.98 -14.89 -0.68
CA GLU A 69 17.12 -14.67 -1.59
C GLU A 69 16.73 -13.83 -2.80
N ALA A 70 15.63 -14.18 -3.48
CA ALA A 70 15.13 -13.43 -4.63
C ALA A 70 14.81 -11.97 -4.28
N LEU A 71 14.15 -11.75 -3.15
CA LEU A 71 13.83 -10.41 -2.63
C LEU A 71 15.11 -9.65 -2.26
N ALA A 72 16.10 -10.30 -1.64
CA ALA A 72 17.38 -9.67 -1.29
C ALA A 72 18.17 -9.21 -2.52
N VAL A 73 18.17 -10.01 -3.59
CA VAL A 73 18.84 -9.64 -4.84
C VAL A 73 18.14 -8.44 -5.49
N ASP A 74 16.80 -8.47 -5.60
CA ASP A 74 16.05 -7.40 -6.26
C ASP A 74 16.02 -6.08 -5.49
N THR A 75 16.06 -6.15 -4.15
CA THR A 75 15.95 -4.95 -3.30
C THR A 75 17.27 -4.50 -2.69
N GLY A 76 18.32 -5.31 -2.78
CA GLY A 76 19.61 -5.05 -2.14
C GLY A 76 19.58 -5.12 -0.61
N ARG A 77 18.48 -5.64 0.00
CA ARG A 77 18.23 -5.69 1.44
C ARG A 77 18.07 -7.15 1.91
N SER A 78 18.93 -7.64 2.75
CA SER A 78 18.88 -9.05 3.20
C SER A 78 17.96 -9.27 4.40
N THR A 79 18.08 -8.45 5.44
CA THR A 79 17.27 -8.62 6.68
C THR A 79 15.79 -8.34 6.41
N PHE A 80 15.48 -7.25 5.74
CA PHE A 80 14.08 -6.92 5.42
C PHE A 80 13.48 -7.91 4.41
N ALA A 81 14.26 -8.45 3.47
CA ALA A 81 13.80 -9.49 2.57
C ALA A 81 13.32 -10.75 3.30
N LYS A 82 14.04 -11.18 4.34
CA LYS A 82 13.60 -12.28 5.21
C LYS A 82 12.32 -11.94 5.96
N PHE A 83 12.25 -10.73 6.55
CA PHE A 83 11.04 -10.25 7.22
C PHE A 83 9.83 -10.25 6.27
N GLU A 84 10.00 -9.72 5.06
CA GLU A 84 8.94 -9.66 4.04
C GLU A 84 8.42 -11.05 3.67
N ALA A 85 9.33 -12.00 3.45
CA ALA A 85 8.97 -13.38 3.13
C ALA A 85 8.16 -14.05 4.26
N PHE A 86 8.60 -13.94 5.51
CA PHE A 86 7.87 -14.46 6.66
C PHE A 86 6.54 -13.76 6.88
N LYS A 87 6.50 -12.44 6.74
CA LYS A 87 5.27 -11.65 6.90
C LYS A 87 4.21 -12.03 5.87
N SER A 88 4.62 -12.42 4.68
CA SER A 88 3.70 -12.91 3.64
C SER A 88 3.01 -14.21 4.05
N VAL A 89 3.71 -15.13 4.73
CA VAL A 89 3.11 -16.35 5.28
C VAL A 89 2.09 -16.02 6.37
N GLU A 90 2.43 -15.11 7.29
CA GLU A 90 1.51 -14.66 8.32
C GLU A 90 0.23 -14.05 7.72
N LEU A 91 0.37 -13.24 6.67
CA LEU A 91 -0.75 -12.62 5.98
C LEU A 91 -1.69 -13.66 5.33
N ILE A 92 -1.14 -14.72 4.72
CA ILE A 92 -1.95 -15.82 4.16
C ILE A 92 -2.78 -16.47 5.28
N ARG A 93 -2.14 -16.81 6.41
CA ARG A 93 -2.82 -17.46 7.55
C ARG A 93 -3.87 -16.55 8.18
N MET A 94 -3.59 -15.26 8.31
CA MET A 94 -4.51 -14.28 8.85
C MET A 94 -5.82 -14.25 8.03
N TRP A 95 -5.75 -14.19 6.71
CA TRP A 95 -6.95 -14.19 5.87
C TRP A 95 -7.67 -15.53 5.89
N ALA A 96 -6.94 -16.66 5.92
CA ALA A 96 -7.55 -17.97 6.07
C ALA A 96 -8.36 -18.09 7.37
N GLU A 97 -7.81 -17.57 8.48
CA GLU A 97 -8.47 -17.62 9.78
C GLU A 97 -9.67 -16.67 9.89
N ARG A 98 -9.54 -15.43 9.43
CA ARG A 98 -10.53 -14.38 9.68
C ARG A 98 -11.70 -14.37 8.70
N THR A 99 -11.49 -14.81 7.47
CA THR A 99 -12.47 -14.68 6.40
C THR A 99 -13.81 -15.34 6.72
N PRO A 100 -13.89 -16.59 7.26
CA PRO A 100 -15.17 -17.22 7.53
C PRO A 100 -16.07 -16.39 8.46
N SER A 101 -15.51 -15.89 9.57
CA SER A 101 -16.28 -15.09 10.53
C SER A 101 -16.69 -13.71 9.98
N ILE A 102 -15.85 -13.07 9.18
CA ILE A 102 -16.18 -11.79 8.53
C ILE A 102 -17.34 -11.98 7.57
N LEU A 103 -17.33 -13.03 6.74
CA LEU A 103 -18.39 -13.30 5.79
C LEU A 103 -19.71 -13.66 6.48
N GLU A 104 -19.66 -14.41 7.58
CA GLU A 104 -20.83 -14.75 8.39
C GLU A 104 -21.49 -13.48 8.98
N GLN A 105 -20.69 -12.56 9.54
CA GLN A 105 -21.19 -11.30 10.11
C GLN A 105 -21.82 -10.38 9.05
N LEU A 106 -21.35 -10.44 7.81
CA LEU A 106 -21.86 -9.61 6.71
C LEU A 106 -23.13 -10.18 6.06
N ALA A 107 -23.32 -11.50 6.13
CA ALA A 107 -24.51 -12.17 5.65
C ALA A 107 -25.65 -11.95 6.65
N GLY A 108 -26.55 -11.05 6.32
CA GLY A 108 -27.65 -10.66 7.20
C GLY A 108 -29.01 -10.88 6.58
N SER A 109 -30.02 -11.04 7.44
CA SER A 109 -31.42 -11.02 7.06
C SER A 109 -32.22 -10.24 8.08
N GLY A 110 -33.37 -9.72 7.69
CA GLY A 110 -34.22 -8.96 8.59
C GLY A 110 -35.52 -8.56 7.93
N GLN A 111 -36.26 -7.69 8.64
CA GLN A 111 -37.49 -7.09 8.19
C GLN A 111 -37.27 -5.61 7.90
N SER A 112 -37.88 -5.09 6.82
CA SER A 112 -37.77 -3.68 6.49
C SER A 112 -38.50 -2.82 7.55
N GLY A 113 -37.81 -1.81 8.08
CA GLY A 113 -38.45 -0.84 8.97
C GLY A 113 -39.40 0.12 8.26
N GLN A 114 -39.28 0.26 6.92
CA GLN A 114 -40.15 1.12 6.13
C GLN A 114 -41.41 0.40 5.60
N VAL A 115 -41.23 -0.87 5.20
CA VAL A 115 -42.31 -1.71 4.69
C VAL A 115 -42.32 -3.04 5.47
N PRO A 116 -43.05 -3.14 6.57
CA PRO A 116 -43.02 -4.32 7.45
C PRO A 116 -43.37 -5.64 6.77
N ALA A 117 -44.14 -5.60 5.67
CA ALA A 117 -44.46 -6.79 4.86
C ALA A 117 -43.28 -7.26 3.99
N VAL A 118 -42.16 -6.55 3.98
CA VAL A 118 -40.96 -6.93 3.22
C VAL A 118 -39.86 -7.42 4.15
N HIS A 119 -39.47 -8.67 3.96
CA HIS A 119 -38.28 -9.26 4.55
C HIS A 119 -37.13 -9.18 3.56
N TYR A 120 -35.87 -9.08 4.08
CA TYR A 120 -34.71 -9.08 3.22
C TYR A 120 -33.69 -10.15 3.62
N GLN A 121 -32.93 -10.60 2.65
CA GLN A 121 -31.74 -11.44 2.83
C GLN A 121 -30.61 -10.86 1.99
N HIS A 122 -29.45 -10.68 2.58
CA HIS A 122 -28.24 -10.30 1.85
C HIS A 122 -27.49 -11.53 1.33
N ARG A 123 -27.02 -11.44 0.09
CA ARG A 123 -26.05 -12.36 -0.50
C ARG A 123 -24.79 -11.59 -0.85
N LEU A 124 -23.65 -12.14 -0.49
CA LEU A 124 -22.34 -11.55 -0.80
C LEU A 124 -21.87 -12.08 -2.14
N ILE A 125 -21.68 -11.19 -3.10
CA ILE A 125 -21.30 -11.54 -4.46
C ILE A 125 -19.90 -10.94 -4.73
N PRO A 126 -18.84 -11.75 -4.79
CA PRO A 126 -17.51 -11.26 -5.14
C PRO A 126 -17.46 -10.78 -6.58
N TYR A 127 -16.50 -9.91 -6.90
CA TYR A 127 -16.08 -9.69 -8.28
C TYR A 127 -15.50 -11.00 -8.82
N GLU A 128 -15.69 -11.27 -10.12
CA GLU A 128 -15.21 -12.52 -10.70
C GLU A 128 -13.70 -12.53 -10.84
N VAL A 129 -13.15 -11.51 -11.52
CA VAL A 129 -11.70 -11.35 -11.75
C VAL A 129 -11.24 -9.98 -11.29
N VAL A 130 -10.22 -9.94 -10.46
CA VAL A 130 -9.59 -8.73 -9.93
C VAL A 130 -8.17 -8.63 -10.46
N ALA A 131 -7.81 -7.48 -11.04
CA ALA A 131 -6.41 -7.17 -11.35
C ALA A 131 -5.72 -6.61 -10.13
N VAL A 132 -4.50 -7.08 -9.85
CA VAL A 132 -3.59 -6.51 -8.85
C VAL A 132 -2.31 -6.09 -9.54
N ILE A 133 -2.02 -4.80 -9.51
CA ILE A 133 -0.81 -4.20 -10.09
C ILE A 133 0.00 -3.65 -8.92
N SER A 134 1.12 -4.31 -8.61
CA SER A 134 1.89 -4.07 -7.40
C SER A 134 3.23 -3.37 -7.66
N PRO A 135 3.78 -2.64 -6.66
CA PRO A 135 4.98 -1.83 -6.82
C PRO A 135 6.27 -2.62 -6.59
N TRP A 136 7.39 -1.93 -6.74
CA TRP A 136 8.73 -2.49 -6.68
C TRP A 136 9.39 -2.42 -5.29
N ASN A 137 8.89 -1.61 -4.36
CA ASN A 137 9.61 -1.31 -3.12
C ASN A 137 9.46 -2.37 -2.02
N VAL A 138 8.31 -3.02 -1.92
CA VAL A 138 8.04 -4.19 -1.04
C VAL A 138 7.32 -5.23 -1.89
N PRO A 139 8.06 -5.90 -2.80
CA PRO A 139 7.47 -6.54 -3.97
C PRO A 139 6.54 -7.72 -3.67
N LEU A 140 6.91 -8.62 -2.77
CA LEU A 140 6.10 -9.79 -2.43
C LEU A 140 4.91 -9.40 -1.56
N LEU A 141 5.14 -8.69 -0.46
CA LEU A 141 4.09 -8.37 0.50
C LEU A 141 2.99 -7.51 -0.13
N LEU A 142 3.37 -6.50 -0.93
CA LEU A 142 2.39 -5.63 -1.59
C LEU A 142 1.70 -6.30 -2.78
N ALA A 143 2.30 -7.30 -3.42
CA ALA A 143 1.61 -8.17 -4.37
C ALA A 143 0.57 -9.05 -3.68
N MET A 144 0.87 -9.54 -2.48
CA MET A 144 0.03 -10.48 -1.76
C MET A 144 -1.11 -9.81 -0.98
N ILE A 145 -0.92 -8.59 -0.48
CA ILE A 145 -1.91 -7.95 0.41
C ILE A 145 -3.30 -7.82 -0.24
N ASP A 146 -3.37 -7.36 -1.48
CA ASP A 146 -4.63 -7.22 -2.21
C ASP A 146 -5.09 -8.57 -2.80
N SER A 147 -4.15 -9.37 -3.32
CA SER A 147 -4.44 -10.66 -3.93
C SER A 147 -5.07 -11.65 -2.94
N LEU A 148 -4.52 -11.76 -1.73
CA LEU A 148 -5.02 -12.68 -0.71
C LEU A 148 -6.42 -12.30 -0.24
N ALA A 149 -6.69 -11.02 -0.03
CA ALA A 149 -8.00 -10.54 0.36
C ALA A 149 -9.05 -10.82 -0.73
N ALA A 150 -8.73 -10.56 -2.00
CA ALA A 150 -9.60 -10.86 -3.13
C ALA A 150 -9.88 -12.37 -3.27
N LEU A 151 -8.85 -13.21 -3.19
CA LEU A 151 -8.99 -14.67 -3.22
C LEU A 151 -9.84 -15.18 -2.05
N SER A 152 -9.63 -14.64 -0.86
CA SER A 152 -10.41 -14.99 0.34
C SER A 152 -11.88 -14.63 0.18
N ALA A 153 -12.19 -13.49 -0.45
CA ALA A 153 -13.54 -13.08 -0.77
C ALA A 153 -14.24 -13.99 -1.80
N GLY A 154 -13.45 -14.76 -2.57
CA GLY A 154 -13.96 -15.67 -3.61
C GLY A 154 -13.71 -15.17 -5.04
N CYS A 155 -12.93 -14.12 -5.22
CA CYS A 155 -12.49 -13.64 -6.54
C CYS A 155 -11.39 -14.53 -7.11
N ALA A 156 -11.23 -14.51 -8.44
CA ALA A 156 -10.00 -14.89 -9.10
C ALA A 156 -9.12 -13.64 -9.28
N VAL A 157 -7.80 -13.81 -9.32
CA VAL A 157 -6.83 -12.70 -9.34
C VAL A 157 -5.86 -12.84 -10.52
N LEU A 158 -5.74 -11.76 -11.28
CA LEU A 158 -4.70 -11.54 -12.26
C LEU A 158 -3.67 -10.58 -11.66
N LEU A 159 -2.49 -11.10 -11.30
CA LEU A 159 -1.43 -10.36 -10.62
C LEU A 159 -0.34 -9.95 -11.60
N LYS A 160 0.00 -8.65 -11.62
CA LYS A 160 1.19 -8.13 -12.28
C LYS A 160 2.11 -7.46 -11.26
N PRO A 161 3.16 -8.15 -10.80
CA PRO A 161 4.23 -7.52 -10.04
C PRO A 161 5.00 -6.49 -10.87
N SER A 162 5.71 -5.59 -10.19
CA SER A 162 6.59 -4.66 -10.88
C SER A 162 7.70 -5.39 -11.65
N GLU A 163 7.99 -4.90 -12.83
CA GLU A 163 9.10 -5.35 -13.66
C GLU A 163 10.48 -5.01 -13.07
N VAL A 164 10.53 -4.15 -12.04
CA VAL A 164 11.78 -3.74 -11.38
C VAL A 164 12.28 -4.80 -10.40
N THR A 165 11.36 -5.49 -9.71
CA THR A 165 11.69 -6.46 -8.64
C THR A 165 10.91 -7.77 -8.78
N PRO A 166 11.04 -8.50 -9.91
CA PRO A 166 10.17 -9.63 -10.24
C PRO A 166 10.69 -11.01 -9.83
N ARG A 167 11.93 -11.15 -9.32
CA ARG A 167 12.59 -12.45 -9.15
C ARG A 167 11.84 -13.39 -8.19
N PHE A 168 11.09 -12.83 -7.23
CA PHE A 168 10.30 -13.63 -6.29
C PHE A 168 9.18 -14.44 -6.95
N ILE A 169 8.79 -14.09 -8.18
CA ILE A 169 7.73 -14.79 -8.93
C ILE A 169 8.08 -16.27 -9.10
N VAL A 170 9.34 -16.61 -9.34
CA VAL A 170 9.76 -17.99 -9.60
C VAL A 170 9.52 -18.89 -8.38
N PRO A 171 10.07 -18.62 -7.18
CA PRO A 171 9.76 -19.43 -6.00
C PRO A 171 8.30 -19.34 -5.56
N LEU A 172 7.62 -18.20 -5.76
CA LEU A 172 6.19 -18.07 -5.48
C LEU A 172 5.36 -18.99 -6.38
N GLN A 173 5.69 -19.09 -7.67
CA GLN A 173 5.01 -19.95 -8.62
C GLN A 173 5.20 -21.43 -8.25
N ARG A 174 6.39 -21.85 -7.82
CA ARG A 174 6.61 -23.22 -7.33
C ARG A 174 5.72 -23.55 -6.13
N ALA A 175 5.58 -22.63 -5.19
CA ALA A 175 4.67 -22.81 -4.07
C ALA A 175 3.20 -22.89 -4.54
N LEU A 176 2.80 -22.02 -5.45
CA LEU A 176 1.44 -21.96 -6.00
C LEU A 176 1.06 -23.24 -6.73
N ASP A 177 1.98 -23.81 -7.51
CA ASP A 177 1.75 -25.02 -8.30
C ASP A 177 1.44 -26.26 -7.43
N THR A 178 1.79 -26.22 -6.15
CA THR A 178 1.45 -27.29 -5.18
C THR A 178 0.00 -27.24 -4.70
N VAL A 179 -0.75 -26.18 -5.01
CA VAL A 179 -2.17 -25.98 -4.62
C VAL A 179 -3.00 -25.72 -5.88
N PRO A 180 -3.39 -26.78 -6.63
CA PRO A 180 -4.01 -26.63 -7.95
C PRO A 180 -5.29 -25.77 -7.95
N GLU A 181 -6.09 -25.86 -6.89
CA GLU A 181 -7.33 -25.07 -6.75
C GLU A 181 -7.02 -23.57 -6.72
N LEU A 182 -5.93 -23.19 -6.04
CA LEU A 182 -5.50 -21.79 -5.94
C LEU A 182 -4.77 -21.36 -7.23
N ALA A 183 -3.94 -22.22 -7.80
CA ALA A 183 -3.22 -21.96 -9.06
C ALA A 183 -4.19 -21.70 -10.22
N ALA A 184 -5.38 -22.28 -10.20
CA ALA A 184 -6.40 -22.03 -11.20
C ALA A 184 -6.97 -20.59 -11.14
N VAL A 185 -6.97 -19.96 -9.97
CA VAL A 185 -7.60 -18.64 -9.72
C VAL A 185 -6.61 -17.54 -9.34
N LEU A 186 -5.32 -17.83 -9.29
CA LEU A 186 -4.25 -16.83 -9.15
C LEU A 186 -3.25 -17.00 -10.27
N ARG A 187 -3.22 -16.06 -11.20
CA ARG A 187 -2.28 -16.08 -12.33
C ARG A 187 -1.40 -14.84 -12.31
N VAL A 188 -0.12 -15.04 -12.54
CA VAL A 188 0.88 -13.98 -12.61
C VAL A 188 1.22 -13.71 -14.07
N VAL A 189 1.17 -12.44 -14.45
CA VAL A 189 1.67 -11.93 -15.73
C VAL A 189 2.80 -10.94 -15.48
N THR A 190 3.79 -10.94 -16.34
CA THR A 190 4.95 -10.05 -16.28
C THR A 190 4.94 -9.06 -17.43
N GLY A 191 5.43 -7.86 -17.20
CA GLY A 191 5.48 -6.81 -18.21
C GLY A 191 5.47 -5.42 -17.58
N GLY A 192 5.49 -4.40 -18.44
CA GLY A 192 5.48 -2.99 -18.06
C GLY A 192 4.07 -2.38 -18.00
N ALA A 193 4.03 -1.07 -18.27
CA ALA A 193 2.79 -0.29 -18.20
C ALA A 193 1.72 -0.77 -19.19
N ASP A 194 2.11 -1.15 -20.41
CA ASP A 194 1.17 -1.62 -21.44
C ASP A 194 0.47 -2.91 -21.02
N THR A 195 1.22 -3.84 -20.39
CA THR A 195 0.65 -5.07 -19.83
C THR A 195 -0.35 -4.73 -18.71
N GLY A 196 0.00 -3.79 -17.82
CA GLY A 196 -0.90 -3.33 -16.76
C GLY A 196 -2.18 -2.69 -17.30
N SER A 197 -2.07 -1.87 -18.35
CA SER A 197 -3.22 -1.28 -19.03
C SER A 197 -4.11 -2.35 -19.67
N ALA A 198 -3.52 -3.33 -20.37
CA ALA A 198 -4.28 -4.43 -20.97
C ALA A 198 -5.07 -5.25 -19.95
N MET A 199 -4.58 -5.36 -18.70
CA MET A 199 -5.30 -6.07 -17.63
C MET A 199 -6.60 -5.37 -17.25
N ILE A 200 -6.61 -4.03 -17.18
CA ILE A 200 -7.77 -3.26 -16.72
C ILE A 200 -8.98 -3.49 -17.63
N ASP A 201 -8.76 -3.68 -18.93
CA ASP A 201 -9.82 -3.95 -19.92
C ASP A 201 -10.44 -5.34 -19.78
N GLN A 202 -9.83 -6.25 -19.00
CA GLN A 202 -10.23 -7.66 -18.92
C GLN A 202 -10.85 -8.06 -17.57
N VAL A 203 -10.91 -7.15 -16.60
CA VAL A 203 -11.27 -7.46 -15.20
C VAL A 203 -12.47 -6.67 -14.70
N ASP A 204 -12.96 -7.04 -13.52
CA ASP A 204 -14.16 -6.47 -12.90
C ASP A 204 -13.84 -5.48 -11.77
N ALA A 205 -12.59 -5.46 -11.32
CA ALA A 205 -12.05 -4.49 -10.37
C ALA A 205 -10.52 -4.43 -10.50
N VAL A 206 -9.91 -3.31 -10.15
CA VAL A 206 -8.45 -3.15 -10.17
C VAL A 206 -7.94 -2.61 -8.84
N CYS A 207 -6.89 -3.24 -8.31
CA CYS A 207 -6.06 -2.73 -7.23
C CYS A 207 -4.74 -2.26 -7.82
N PHE A 208 -4.34 -1.06 -7.48
CA PHE A 208 -3.05 -0.49 -7.90
C PHE A 208 -2.35 0.15 -6.70
N THR A 209 -1.08 -0.18 -6.54
CA THR A 209 -0.17 0.48 -5.59
C THR A 209 1.00 1.06 -6.36
N GLY A 210 1.25 2.37 -6.22
CA GLY A 210 2.33 3.04 -6.93
C GLY A 210 2.22 4.56 -6.91
N SER A 211 2.76 5.22 -7.93
CA SER A 211 2.77 6.69 -8.00
C SER A 211 1.39 7.28 -8.27
N VAL A 212 1.16 8.52 -7.79
CA VAL A 212 -0.06 9.29 -8.05
C VAL A 212 -0.31 9.45 -9.55
N GLN A 213 0.75 9.72 -10.33
CA GLN A 213 0.63 9.90 -11.77
C GLN A 213 0.07 8.65 -12.48
N THR A 214 0.60 7.48 -12.13
CA THR A 214 0.13 6.20 -12.71
C THR A 214 -1.23 5.83 -12.15
N GLY A 215 -1.48 6.02 -10.85
CA GLY A 215 -2.78 5.77 -10.23
C GLY A 215 -3.91 6.55 -10.87
N ARG A 216 -3.65 7.81 -11.25
CA ARG A 216 -4.61 8.64 -11.99
C ARG A 216 -4.99 8.03 -13.34
N LYS A 217 -4.01 7.50 -14.09
CA LYS A 217 -4.26 6.81 -15.36
C LYS A 217 -5.06 5.53 -15.17
N VAL A 218 -4.72 4.74 -14.14
CA VAL A 218 -5.46 3.53 -13.77
C VAL A 218 -6.92 3.86 -13.44
N ALA A 219 -7.16 4.90 -12.62
CA ALA A 219 -8.51 5.34 -12.28
C ALA A 219 -9.32 5.79 -13.51
N GLN A 220 -8.70 6.54 -14.42
CA GLN A 220 -9.34 7.00 -15.64
C GLN A 220 -9.74 5.82 -16.55
N GLN A 221 -8.85 4.85 -16.73
CA GLN A 221 -9.14 3.65 -17.52
C GLN A 221 -10.21 2.78 -16.87
N ALA A 222 -10.12 2.56 -15.55
CA ALA A 222 -11.13 1.83 -14.79
C ALA A 222 -12.52 2.48 -14.92
N ALA A 223 -12.58 3.81 -14.86
CA ALA A 223 -13.83 4.54 -15.08
C ALA A 223 -14.38 4.33 -16.50
N THR A 224 -13.53 4.29 -17.52
CA THR A 224 -13.94 3.98 -18.91
C THR A 224 -14.51 2.56 -19.02
N CYS A 225 -13.95 1.59 -18.30
CA CYS A 225 -14.44 0.20 -18.22
C CYS A 225 -15.63 0.04 -17.25
N PHE A 226 -15.98 1.08 -16.50
CA PHE A 226 -17.03 1.10 -15.48
C PHE A 226 -16.79 0.10 -14.34
N ILE A 227 -15.54 -0.04 -13.93
CA ILE A 227 -15.10 -0.91 -12.82
C ILE A 227 -14.51 -0.08 -11.67
N PRO A 228 -14.61 -0.56 -10.42
CA PRO A 228 -13.96 0.11 -9.30
C PRO A 228 -12.44 0.01 -9.38
N ALA A 229 -11.78 1.09 -8.94
CA ALA A 229 -10.34 1.15 -8.73
C ALA A 229 -10.06 1.37 -7.24
N PHE A 230 -9.21 0.51 -6.68
CA PHE A 230 -8.71 0.62 -5.32
C PHE A 230 -7.24 1.03 -5.41
N LEU A 231 -6.95 2.26 -5.03
CA LEU A 231 -5.65 2.89 -5.23
C LEU A 231 -4.99 3.18 -3.88
N GLU A 232 -3.77 2.70 -3.72
CA GLU A 232 -2.87 3.08 -2.64
C GLU A 232 -1.62 3.72 -3.27
N LEU A 233 -1.48 5.02 -3.06
CA LEU A 233 -0.54 5.86 -3.78
C LEU A 233 0.51 6.44 -2.83
N GLY A 234 1.26 7.44 -3.31
CA GLY A 234 2.30 8.09 -2.56
C GLY A 234 1.82 8.87 -1.33
N GLY A 235 2.77 9.28 -0.54
CA GLY A 235 2.57 10.10 0.65
C GLY A 235 3.59 11.22 0.76
N LYS A 236 3.32 12.15 1.66
CA LYS A 236 4.26 13.19 2.11
C LYS A 236 4.08 13.36 3.62
N ASP A 237 4.27 12.27 4.31
CA ASP A 237 3.85 12.11 5.70
C ASP A 237 4.59 13.08 6.64
N PRO A 238 3.86 13.87 7.44
CA PRO A 238 4.45 14.78 8.41
C PRO A 238 4.67 14.09 9.76
N ALA A 239 5.75 14.46 10.44
CA ALA A 239 5.92 14.30 11.87
C ALA A 239 5.74 15.65 12.55
N ILE A 240 5.00 15.71 13.65
CA ILE A 240 4.87 16.88 14.52
C ILE A 240 5.48 16.55 15.87
N ILE A 241 6.48 17.32 16.29
CA ILE A 241 7.19 17.13 17.56
C ILE A 241 6.83 18.31 18.47
N LEU A 242 5.99 18.03 19.47
CA LEU A 242 5.54 19.02 20.46
C LEU A 242 6.65 19.30 21.49
N PRO A 243 6.61 20.43 22.22
CA PRO A 243 7.69 20.87 23.09
C PRO A 243 7.99 19.95 24.28
N ASP A 244 7.03 19.10 24.68
CA ASP A 244 7.16 18.14 25.77
C ASP A 244 7.53 16.72 25.32
N ALA A 245 7.81 16.51 24.04
CA ALA A 245 8.11 15.19 23.47
C ALA A 245 9.42 14.62 24.03
N ASP A 246 9.49 13.29 24.15
CA ASP A 246 10.76 12.57 24.31
C ASP A 246 11.54 12.63 23.00
N LEU A 247 12.52 13.51 22.94
CA LEU A 247 13.30 13.80 21.72
C LEU A 247 14.15 12.62 21.27
N THR A 248 14.64 11.79 22.18
CA THR A 248 15.42 10.58 21.88
C THR A 248 14.53 9.52 21.21
N LEU A 249 13.34 9.32 21.73
CA LEU A 249 12.32 8.44 21.16
C LEU A 249 11.87 8.98 19.80
N ALA A 250 11.56 10.25 19.71
CA ALA A 250 11.12 10.91 18.47
C ALA A 250 12.19 10.77 17.36
N ALA A 251 13.47 11.06 17.68
CA ALA A 251 14.57 10.90 16.73
C ALA A 251 14.67 9.44 16.23
N ARG A 252 14.58 8.46 17.12
CA ARG A 252 14.60 7.03 16.77
C ARG A 252 13.47 6.65 15.81
N ALA A 253 12.25 7.07 16.10
CA ALA A 253 11.08 6.77 15.27
C ALA A 253 11.16 7.46 13.91
N VAL A 254 11.59 8.72 13.86
CA VAL A 254 11.79 9.48 12.62
C VAL A 254 12.87 8.82 11.75
N ILE A 255 14.02 8.44 12.31
CA ILE A 255 15.09 7.74 11.59
C ILE A 255 14.56 6.42 11.01
N ARG A 256 13.91 5.60 11.82
CA ARG A 256 13.38 4.33 11.34
C ARG A 256 12.40 4.52 10.17
N SER A 257 11.52 5.51 10.25
CA SER A 257 10.52 5.79 9.23
C SER A 257 11.12 6.41 7.97
N ALA A 258 11.95 7.44 8.11
CA ALA A 258 12.47 8.22 6.99
C ALA A 258 13.70 7.60 6.32
N ILE A 259 14.51 6.85 7.07
CA ILE A 259 15.78 6.28 6.61
C ILE A 259 15.67 4.77 6.37
N GLY A 260 14.81 4.09 7.11
CA GLY A 260 14.51 2.67 6.89
C GLY A 260 14.12 2.42 5.43
N MET A 261 14.58 1.32 4.86
CA MET A 261 14.43 0.99 3.44
C MET A 261 14.96 2.08 2.48
N THR A 262 15.89 2.90 2.93
CA THR A 262 16.45 4.04 2.17
C THR A 262 15.36 5.05 1.78
N GLY A 263 14.34 5.21 2.63
CA GLY A 263 13.19 6.09 2.40
C GLY A 263 12.23 5.63 1.30
N GLN A 264 12.39 4.43 0.77
CA GLN A 264 11.62 3.91 -0.36
C GLN A 264 10.31 3.25 0.11
N ALA A 265 9.53 3.97 0.93
CA ALA A 265 8.23 3.54 1.43
C ALA A 265 7.21 4.67 1.34
N CYS A 266 5.97 4.35 0.94
CA CYS A 266 4.91 5.34 0.77
C CYS A 266 4.53 6.05 2.08
N GLN A 267 4.72 5.40 3.21
CA GLN A 267 4.44 5.91 4.56
C GLN A 267 5.70 6.37 5.31
N SER A 268 6.82 6.60 4.60
CA SER A 268 8.00 7.25 5.18
C SER A 268 7.65 8.66 5.65
N LEU A 269 8.17 9.05 6.82
CA LEU A 269 8.11 10.45 7.24
C LEU A 269 9.00 11.26 6.30
N GLU A 270 8.40 12.19 5.58
CA GLU A 270 9.08 13.01 4.59
C GLU A 270 9.09 14.50 4.92
N ARG A 271 8.43 14.89 6.03
CA ARG A 271 8.42 16.26 6.56
C ARG A 271 8.45 16.20 8.09
N VAL A 272 9.34 16.95 8.70
CA VAL A 272 9.40 17.05 10.17
C VAL A 272 9.15 18.50 10.57
N TYR A 273 8.10 18.69 11.38
CA TYR A 273 7.78 19.95 12.03
C TYR A 273 8.10 19.80 13.50
N CYS A 274 9.06 20.59 13.99
CA CYS A 274 9.52 20.55 15.37
C CYS A 274 9.25 21.89 16.04
N HIS A 275 8.72 21.88 17.27
CA HIS A 275 8.51 23.11 18.01
C HIS A 275 9.85 23.83 18.20
N GLU A 276 9.89 25.15 17.97
CA GLU A 276 11.11 25.95 17.94
C GLU A 276 11.93 25.85 19.23
N SER A 277 11.28 25.68 20.39
CA SER A 277 11.95 25.60 21.68
C SER A 277 12.78 24.32 21.88
N VAL A 278 12.53 23.26 21.11
CA VAL A 278 13.21 21.94 21.23
C VAL A 278 13.88 21.50 19.93
N ALA A 279 13.82 22.31 18.88
CA ALA A 279 14.34 21.94 17.56
C ALA A 279 15.85 21.68 17.55
N GLY A 280 16.63 22.49 18.28
CA GLY A 280 18.08 22.28 18.43
C GLY A 280 18.43 20.96 19.08
N ASP A 281 17.79 20.65 20.21
CA ASP A 281 18.01 19.40 20.96
C ASP A 281 17.55 18.19 20.16
N PHE A 282 16.44 18.31 19.42
CA PHE A 282 15.96 17.23 18.52
C PHE A 282 16.96 16.97 17.39
N ILE A 283 17.50 18.01 16.75
CA ILE A 283 18.50 17.87 15.69
C ILE A 283 19.75 17.20 16.25
N GLU A 284 20.21 17.59 17.43
CA GLU A 284 21.36 16.95 18.09
C GLU A 284 21.11 15.45 18.35
N ALA A 285 19.96 15.10 18.90
CA ALA A 285 19.55 13.71 19.13
C ALA A 285 19.50 12.91 17.81
N LEU A 286 18.95 13.51 16.76
CA LEU A 286 18.86 12.92 15.43
C LEU A 286 20.25 12.65 14.84
N LEU A 287 21.12 13.64 14.78
CA LEU A 287 22.47 13.52 14.22
C LEU A 287 23.32 12.54 15.03
N SER A 288 23.18 12.52 16.36
CA SER A 288 23.87 11.56 17.23
C SER A 288 23.51 10.10 16.91
N GLN A 289 22.25 9.82 16.57
CA GLN A 289 21.82 8.47 16.21
C GLN A 289 22.17 8.09 14.77
N LEU A 290 22.26 9.07 13.85
CA LEU A 290 22.59 8.83 12.45
C LEU A 290 24.08 8.56 12.20
N LYS A 291 24.98 9.12 13.03
CA LYS A 291 26.43 9.06 12.80
C LYS A 291 27.01 7.65 12.71
N ASP A 292 26.37 6.68 13.36
CA ASP A 292 26.84 5.30 13.42
C ASP A 292 26.25 4.41 12.31
N LEU A 293 25.36 4.97 11.47
CA LEU A 293 24.77 4.25 10.34
C LEU A 293 25.74 4.22 9.15
N SER A 294 25.87 3.05 8.54
CA SER A 294 26.77 2.81 7.42
C SER A 294 26.02 2.35 6.15
N LEU A 295 26.62 2.69 5.00
CA LEU A 295 26.14 2.22 3.70
C LEU A 295 26.61 0.79 3.46
N THR A 296 25.71 -0.07 2.91
CA THR A 296 26.06 -1.47 2.62
C THR A 296 27.00 -1.66 1.42
N CYS A 297 27.36 -0.58 0.70
CA CYS A 297 28.30 -0.62 -0.42
C CYS A 297 29.75 -0.84 0.02
N THR A 298 30.09 -0.51 1.28
CA THR A 298 31.45 -0.61 1.81
C THR A 298 31.85 -2.05 2.15
N HIS A 299 30.88 -2.88 2.53
CA HIS A 299 31.08 -4.29 2.84
C HIS A 299 29.87 -5.11 2.33
N SER A 300 30.12 -6.16 1.57
CA SER A 300 29.08 -7.00 0.97
C SER A 300 28.13 -7.57 2.03
N GLY A 301 26.93 -7.00 2.13
CA GLY A 301 25.88 -7.43 3.06
C GLY A 301 25.97 -6.88 4.48
N GLU A 302 26.96 -6.07 4.79
CA GLU A 302 27.11 -5.41 6.09
C GLU A 302 26.78 -3.92 5.99
N GLY A 303 26.07 -3.39 6.98
CA GLY A 303 25.65 -1.99 7.05
C GLY A 303 24.13 -1.85 7.21
N ASP A 304 23.71 -0.59 7.30
CA ASP A 304 22.32 -0.24 7.66
C ASP A 304 21.52 0.27 6.45
N ILE A 305 22.18 0.92 5.49
CA ILE A 305 21.55 1.62 4.38
C ILE A 305 21.78 0.85 3.09
N ALA A 306 20.71 0.30 2.55
CA ALA A 306 20.68 -0.43 1.30
C ALA A 306 20.67 0.51 0.07
N PRO A 307 20.95 -0.01 -1.15
CA PRO A 307 20.93 0.82 -2.34
C PRO A 307 19.51 1.28 -2.71
N LEU A 308 19.43 2.27 -3.59
CA LEU A 308 18.20 2.60 -4.28
C LEU A 308 17.85 1.48 -5.26
N ILE A 309 16.64 0.94 -5.13
CA ILE A 309 16.13 -0.15 -5.97
C ILE A 309 15.91 0.38 -7.38
N PHE A 310 15.18 1.48 -7.50
CA PHE A 310 14.90 2.15 -8.76
C PHE A 310 15.90 3.28 -8.96
N GLU A 311 16.87 3.08 -9.83
CA GLU A 311 18.02 3.99 -9.98
C GLU A 311 17.62 5.44 -10.28
N ARG A 312 16.59 5.64 -11.11
CA ARG A 312 16.13 6.99 -11.48
C ARG A 312 15.62 7.81 -10.29
N GLN A 313 15.29 7.15 -9.18
CA GLN A 313 14.86 7.85 -7.97
C GLN A 313 15.94 8.81 -7.43
N VAL A 314 17.23 8.54 -7.70
CA VAL A 314 18.33 9.42 -7.31
C VAL A 314 18.18 10.84 -7.89
N GLU A 315 17.65 10.96 -9.10
CA GLU A 315 17.46 12.25 -9.78
C GLU A 315 16.40 13.10 -9.04
N THR A 316 15.31 12.46 -8.63
CA THR A 316 14.27 13.12 -7.84
C THR A 316 14.79 13.56 -6.47
N ILE A 317 15.49 12.67 -5.76
CA ILE A 317 16.04 12.96 -4.43
C ILE A 317 17.01 14.15 -4.53
N GLN A 318 17.96 14.08 -5.47
CA GLN A 318 18.96 15.15 -5.64
C GLN A 318 18.33 16.47 -6.05
N CYS A 319 17.35 16.46 -6.95
CA CYS A 319 16.61 17.65 -7.35
C CYS A 319 15.94 18.34 -6.15
N HIS A 320 15.31 17.57 -5.26
CA HIS A 320 14.66 18.11 -4.06
C HIS A 320 15.69 18.66 -3.05
N VAL A 321 16.82 18.00 -2.86
CA VAL A 321 17.90 18.48 -2.00
C VAL A 321 18.50 19.77 -2.56
N ASP A 322 18.80 19.81 -3.85
CA ASP A 322 19.40 20.98 -4.51
C ASP A 322 18.45 22.18 -4.49
N ASP A 323 17.15 21.99 -4.70
CA ASP A 323 16.13 23.04 -4.59
C ASP A 323 16.11 23.62 -3.16
N ALA A 324 16.12 22.76 -2.15
CA ALA A 324 16.11 23.18 -0.75
C ALA A 324 17.36 23.99 -0.40
N LEU A 325 18.55 23.53 -0.80
CA LEU A 325 19.81 24.24 -0.57
C LEU A 325 19.84 25.60 -1.30
N LYS A 326 19.37 25.65 -2.54
CA LYS A 326 19.27 26.87 -3.33
C LYS A 326 18.34 27.90 -2.70
N LYS A 327 17.28 27.43 -2.03
CA LYS A 327 16.30 28.26 -1.32
C LYS A 327 16.70 28.59 0.14
N GLY A 328 17.90 28.20 0.56
CA GLY A 328 18.48 28.61 1.83
C GLY A 328 18.43 27.56 2.96
N ALA A 329 18.03 26.34 2.69
CA ALA A 329 18.17 25.24 3.66
C ALA A 329 19.64 24.90 3.89
N THR A 330 19.93 24.32 5.06
CA THR A 330 21.28 23.85 5.42
C THR A 330 21.30 22.34 5.46
N CYS A 331 22.24 21.72 4.72
CA CYS A 331 22.49 20.28 4.81
C CYS A 331 23.42 20.00 6.00
N LEU A 332 22.92 19.28 7.00
CA LEU A 332 23.65 18.94 8.21
C LEU A 332 24.45 17.65 8.08
N THR A 333 24.01 16.73 7.23
CA THR A 333 24.70 15.49 6.88
C THR A 333 24.14 14.93 5.57
N GLY A 334 24.89 14.11 4.86
CA GLY A 334 24.49 13.51 3.59
C GLY A 334 24.46 14.50 2.44
N GLY A 335 23.43 14.41 1.60
CA GLY A 335 23.16 15.39 0.54
C GLY A 335 23.63 15.01 -0.85
N GLU A 336 24.42 13.94 -1.00
CA GLU A 336 24.94 13.49 -2.30
C GLU A 336 24.92 11.96 -2.42
N PRO A 337 24.63 11.40 -3.60
CA PRO A 337 24.64 9.97 -3.83
C PRO A 337 26.05 9.38 -3.82
N VAL A 338 26.15 8.12 -3.41
CA VAL A 338 27.36 7.30 -3.51
C VAL A 338 27.16 6.23 -4.57
N ARG A 339 28.04 6.18 -5.55
CA ARG A 339 28.03 5.19 -6.64
C ARG A 339 29.12 4.14 -6.42
N ALA A 340 28.71 2.87 -6.35
CA ALA A 340 29.59 1.72 -6.15
C ALA A 340 29.02 0.49 -6.89
N GLY A 341 28.95 0.56 -8.21
CA GLY A 341 28.15 -0.34 -9.06
C GLY A 341 26.68 0.05 -9.03
N GLY A 342 25.99 -0.14 -7.89
CA GLY A 342 24.70 0.45 -7.61
C GLY A 342 24.75 1.90 -7.16
N VAL A 343 23.62 2.42 -6.72
CA VAL A 343 23.49 3.80 -6.20
C VAL A 343 22.93 3.76 -4.79
N TRP A 344 23.66 4.36 -3.85
CA TRP A 344 23.23 4.60 -2.48
C TRP A 344 22.99 6.10 -2.26
N TYR A 345 22.05 6.41 -1.41
CA TYR A 345 21.87 7.76 -0.92
C TYR A 345 22.05 7.75 0.61
N PRO A 346 23.03 8.49 1.15
CA PRO A 346 23.25 8.49 2.59
C PRO A 346 22.10 9.19 3.32
N PRO A 347 21.86 8.87 4.61
CA PRO A 347 20.94 9.63 5.44
C PRO A 347 21.25 11.12 5.34
N THR A 348 20.23 11.89 4.98
CA THR A 348 20.37 13.33 4.72
C THR A 348 19.44 14.10 5.63
N VAL A 349 19.97 15.11 6.32
CA VAL A 349 19.20 15.99 7.19
C VAL A 349 19.33 17.43 6.69
N LEU A 350 18.19 18.05 6.44
CA LEU A 350 18.08 19.44 6.03
C LEU A 350 17.38 20.24 7.13
N SER A 351 17.99 21.34 7.57
CA SER A 351 17.39 22.29 8.51
C SER A 351 17.04 23.60 7.83
N GLY A 352 16.18 24.41 8.44
CA GLY A 352 15.76 25.69 7.88
C GLY A 352 14.96 25.56 6.60
N VAL A 353 14.26 24.45 6.41
CA VAL A 353 13.40 24.26 5.24
C VAL A 353 12.12 25.07 5.39
N THR A 354 11.59 25.53 4.25
CA THR A 354 10.33 26.27 4.16
C THR A 354 9.33 25.52 3.28
N GLN A 355 8.07 25.83 3.46
CA GLN A 355 6.97 25.09 2.83
C GLN A 355 6.95 25.16 1.30
N ASP A 356 7.56 26.18 0.70
CA ASP A 356 7.69 26.38 -0.75
C ASP A 356 8.81 25.54 -1.42
N MET A 357 9.61 24.82 -0.64
CA MET A 357 10.65 23.93 -1.14
C MET A 357 10.03 22.64 -1.68
N LEU A 358 10.56 22.10 -2.79
CA LEU A 358 10.08 20.84 -3.37
C LEU A 358 10.10 19.70 -2.36
N ILE A 359 11.12 19.65 -1.51
CA ILE A 359 11.26 18.64 -0.45
C ILE A 359 10.08 18.63 0.55
N MET A 360 9.29 19.71 0.62
CA MET A 360 8.12 19.81 1.50
C MET A 360 6.79 19.59 0.75
N GLN A 361 6.79 19.62 -0.57
CA GLN A 361 5.58 19.55 -1.39
C GLN A 361 5.43 18.25 -2.18
N GLU A 362 6.54 17.73 -2.70
CA GLU A 362 6.54 16.56 -3.57
C GLU A 362 7.11 15.33 -2.86
N GLU A 363 6.58 14.15 -3.18
CA GLU A 363 7.11 12.89 -2.64
C GLU A 363 8.57 12.69 -3.09
N THR A 364 9.47 12.53 -2.12
CA THR A 364 10.91 12.36 -2.37
C THR A 364 11.27 10.87 -2.55
N PHE A 365 10.67 10.00 -1.77
CA PHE A 365 10.92 8.55 -1.80
C PHE A 365 12.41 8.22 -1.66
N GLY A 366 13.07 8.90 -0.72
CA GLY A 366 14.49 8.80 -0.41
C GLY A 366 14.78 9.12 1.05
N PRO A 367 16.03 8.87 1.51
CA PRO A 367 16.40 8.94 2.91
C PRO A 367 16.72 10.37 3.36
N VAL A 368 15.78 11.28 3.21
CA VAL A 368 15.94 12.71 3.53
C VAL A 368 14.97 13.11 4.63
N ILE A 369 15.48 13.79 5.65
CA ILE A 369 14.73 14.34 6.78
C ILE A 369 14.80 15.87 6.72
N PRO A 370 13.80 16.53 6.10
CA PRO A 370 13.70 17.98 6.13
C PRO A 370 13.02 18.43 7.42
N ILE A 371 13.59 19.41 8.12
CA ILE A 371 13.11 19.91 9.40
C ILE A 371 12.75 21.38 9.27
N ALA A 372 11.48 21.69 9.51
CA ALA A 372 10.94 23.02 9.70
C ALA A 372 10.51 23.22 11.16
N THR A 373 10.50 24.47 11.62
CA THR A 373 10.05 24.82 12.97
C THR A 373 8.65 25.39 12.96
N PHE A 374 7.97 25.31 14.10
CA PHE A 374 6.70 25.97 14.36
C PHE A 374 6.67 26.53 15.80
N SER A 375 5.79 27.49 16.05
CA SER A 375 5.63 28.17 17.35
C SER A 375 4.35 27.78 18.11
N SER A 376 3.35 27.26 17.41
CA SER A 376 2.10 26.83 18.04
C SER A 376 1.55 25.54 17.38
N PRO A 377 0.75 24.74 18.12
CA PRO A 377 0.11 23.55 17.54
C PRO A 377 -0.75 23.86 16.30
N GLU A 378 -1.42 25.00 16.27
CA GLU A 378 -2.26 25.44 15.16
C GLU A 378 -1.43 25.68 13.89
N GLU A 379 -0.24 26.26 14.05
CA GLU A 379 0.72 26.45 12.95
C GLU A 379 1.21 25.08 12.42
N ALA A 380 1.58 24.17 13.31
CA ALA A 380 2.03 22.82 12.93
C ALA A 380 0.93 22.07 12.16
N ILE A 381 -0.31 22.15 12.61
CA ILE A 381 -1.47 21.54 11.92
C ILE A 381 -1.67 22.14 10.54
N ALA A 382 -1.60 23.48 10.43
CA ALA A 382 -1.76 24.17 9.16
C ALA A 382 -0.67 23.75 8.15
N LEU A 383 0.60 23.72 8.59
CA LEU A 383 1.74 23.30 7.78
C LEU A 383 1.64 21.82 7.37
N ALA A 384 1.29 20.94 8.29
CA ALA A 384 1.13 19.50 8.01
C ALA A 384 0.01 19.24 7.01
N ASN A 385 -1.10 19.99 7.08
CA ASN A 385 -2.24 19.87 6.18
C ASN A 385 -2.04 20.57 4.83
N ASP A 386 -1.03 21.41 4.68
CA ASP A 386 -0.66 22.05 3.41
C ASP A 386 0.10 21.06 2.51
N SER A 387 -0.63 20.10 2.00
CA SER A 387 -0.14 19.03 1.13
C SER A 387 -1.27 18.50 0.25
N SER A 388 -0.95 18.04 -0.94
CA SER A 388 -1.87 17.29 -1.79
C SER A 388 -2.04 15.82 -1.35
N PHE A 389 -1.19 15.34 -0.45
CA PHE A 389 -1.20 13.98 0.08
C PHE A 389 -1.95 13.90 1.42
N GLY A 390 -2.32 12.69 1.81
CA GLY A 390 -2.99 12.41 3.06
C GLY A 390 -2.94 10.93 3.45
N LEU A 391 -1.72 10.33 3.43
CA LEU A 391 -1.56 8.90 3.74
C LEU A 391 -1.52 8.65 5.24
N SER A 392 -0.46 9.07 5.91
CA SER A 392 -0.32 8.96 7.36
C SER A 392 0.48 10.13 7.95
N ALA A 393 0.58 10.16 9.27
CA ALA A 393 1.32 11.17 10.02
C ALA A 393 1.83 10.57 11.34
N ALA A 394 2.71 11.30 12.02
CA ALA A 394 3.18 11.00 13.37
C ALA A 394 3.08 12.25 14.27
N VAL A 395 2.73 12.06 15.54
CA VAL A 395 2.72 13.13 16.55
C VAL A 395 3.42 12.63 17.81
N PHE A 396 4.35 13.46 18.32
CA PHE A 396 5.15 13.14 19.50
C PHE A 396 4.87 14.15 20.61
N SER A 397 4.47 13.66 21.78
CA SER A 397 4.20 14.42 22.99
C SER A 397 4.23 13.52 24.21
N ALA A 398 4.71 13.99 25.34
CA ALA A 398 4.55 13.29 26.63
C ALA A 398 3.09 13.30 27.09
N ASP A 399 2.33 14.34 26.73
CA ASP A 399 0.87 14.41 26.95
C ASP A 399 0.13 13.74 25.79
N GLN A 400 -0.37 12.53 26.03
CA GLN A 400 -1.14 11.76 25.05
C GLN A 400 -2.41 12.50 24.60
N GLY A 401 -3.06 13.24 25.49
CA GLY A 401 -4.26 14.03 25.16
C GLY A 401 -3.94 15.15 24.16
N ALA A 402 -2.83 15.87 24.39
CA ALA A 402 -2.35 16.89 23.46
C ALA A 402 -1.99 16.28 22.09
N ALA A 403 -1.32 15.13 22.08
CA ALA A 403 -1.00 14.43 20.85
C ALA A 403 -2.27 14.03 20.06
N ILE A 404 -3.27 13.48 20.73
CA ILE A 404 -4.57 13.11 20.12
C ILE A 404 -5.28 14.34 19.57
N ALA A 405 -5.33 15.44 20.33
CA ALA A 405 -5.97 16.67 19.87
C ALA A 405 -5.36 17.24 18.59
N VAL A 406 -4.04 17.17 18.44
CA VAL A 406 -3.33 17.53 17.20
C VAL A 406 -3.67 16.53 16.10
N ALA A 407 -3.60 15.22 16.39
CA ALA A 407 -3.84 14.16 15.42
C ALA A 407 -5.24 14.22 14.78
N GLU A 408 -6.27 14.55 15.57
CA GLU A 408 -7.66 14.68 15.09
C GLU A 408 -7.84 15.82 14.07
N CYS A 409 -6.93 16.79 14.05
CA CYS A 409 -6.96 17.90 13.11
C CYS A 409 -6.22 17.62 11.80
N LEU A 410 -5.49 16.50 11.69
CA LEU A 410 -4.68 16.16 10.51
C LEU A 410 -5.54 15.49 9.42
N GLN A 411 -5.34 15.91 8.18
CA GLN A 411 -6.06 15.41 7.00
C GLN A 411 -5.34 14.19 6.40
N VAL A 412 -5.22 13.14 7.20
CA VAL A 412 -4.55 11.88 6.86
C VAL A 412 -5.37 10.67 7.30
N GLY A 413 -5.10 9.51 6.72
CA GLY A 413 -5.84 8.29 7.02
C GLY A 413 -5.47 7.63 8.34
N ALA A 414 -4.24 7.80 8.81
CA ALA A 414 -3.77 7.25 10.08
C ALA A 414 -2.74 8.17 10.74
N VAL A 415 -2.71 8.19 12.07
CA VAL A 415 -1.71 8.92 12.84
C VAL A 415 -1.08 8.00 13.88
N SER A 416 0.25 7.87 13.81
CA SER A 416 1.04 7.21 14.85
C SER A 416 1.32 8.20 15.99
N ILE A 417 1.04 7.83 17.24
CA ILE A 417 1.33 8.66 18.41
C ILE A 417 2.52 8.07 19.15
N ASN A 418 3.55 8.90 19.36
CA ASN A 418 4.83 8.54 19.96
C ASN A 418 5.54 7.37 19.25
N ASP A 419 5.25 7.20 17.99
CA ASP A 419 5.88 6.30 17.04
C ASP A 419 5.68 6.82 15.61
N ALA A 420 6.11 6.07 14.62
CA ALA A 420 5.95 6.44 13.21
C ALA A 420 5.63 5.21 12.36
N SER A 421 4.91 5.43 11.27
CA SER A 421 4.66 4.39 10.24
C SER A 421 4.08 3.08 10.80
N LEU A 422 3.25 3.16 11.84
CA LEU A 422 2.65 1.98 12.46
C LEU A 422 1.75 1.20 11.49
N THR A 423 1.20 1.85 10.47
CA THR A 423 0.43 1.20 9.40
C THR A 423 1.26 0.22 8.56
N GLY A 424 2.59 0.25 8.65
CA GLY A 424 3.47 -0.73 8.03
C GLY A 424 3.52 -2.08 8.76
N VAL A 425 3.10 -2.12 10.04
CA VAL A 425 3.13 -3.34 10.86
C VAL A 425 1.75 -3.71 11.42
N VAL A 426 0.83 -2.76 11.51
CA VAL A 426 -0.55 -2.95 11.99
C VAL A 426 -1.47 -3.01 10.77
N ASN A 427 -1.81 -4.23 10.33
CA ASN A 427 -2.63 -4.45 9.12
C ASN A 427 -4.09 -4.81 9.43
N ASP A 428 -4.42 -5.01 10.69
CA ASP A 428 -5.75 -5.44 11.16
C ASP A 428 -6.64 -4.30 11.62
N VAL A 429 -6.12 -3.07 11.58
CA VAL A 429 -6.86 -1.84 11.88
C VAL A 429 -7.17 -1.11 10.57
N GLU A 430 -8.45 -0.86 10.33
CA GLU A 430 -8.92 -0.18 9.13
C GLU A 430 -8.50 1.31 9.12
N LYS A 431 -8.01 1.75 7.96
CA LYS A 431 -7.77 3.16 7.65
C LYS A 431 -7.98 3.42 6.16
N ASN A 432 -8.37 4.62 5.79
CA ASN A 432 -8.41 5.05 4.39
C ASN A 432 -7.20 5.93 4.06
N SER A 433 -6.90 6.06 2.78
CA SER A 433 -5.97 7.06 2.28
C SER A 433 -6.74 8.29 1.83
N PHE A 434 -6.26 9.47 2.19
CA PHE A 434 -6.93 10.74 1.90
C PHE A 434 -6.29 11.42 0.70
N ARG A 435 -7.00 12.33 0.05
CA ARG A 435 -6.50 13.18 -1.04
C ARG A 435 -5.84 12.33 -2.15
N PHE A 436 -4.67 12.74 -2.63
CA PHE A 436 -3.95 12.02 -3.69
C PHE A 436 -3.20 10.77 -3.21
N SER A 437 -3.29 10.45 -1.93
CA SER A 437 -2.66 9.21 -1.41
C SER A 437 -3.46 7.95 -1.71
N GLY A 438 -4.68 8.06 -2.20
CA GLY A 438 -5.45 6.90 -2.62
C GLY A 438 -6.92 7.17 -2.83
N MET A 439 -7.64 6.15 -3.28
CA MET A 439 -9.09 6.13 -3.39
C MET A 439 -9.63 4.70 -3.31
N GLY A 440 -10.93 4.59 -3.07
CA GLY A 440 -11.60 3.31 -2.86
C GLY A 440 -11.62 2.88 -1.39
N GLY A 441 -12.05 1.67 -1.12
CA GLY A 441 -12.08 1.10 0.23
C GLY A 441 -10.71 0.80 0.79
N SER A 442 -10.62 0.74 2.13
CA SER A 442 -9.38 0.37 2.83
C SER A 442 -8.90 -1.03 2.43
N ARG A 443 -7.57 -1.20 2.32
CA ARG A 443 -6.95 -2.52 2.18
C ARG A 443 -6.70 -3.22 3.52
N MET A 444 -6.93 -2.53 4.63
CA MET A 444 -6.63 -3.00 5.98
C MET A 444 -7.89 -3.40 6.73
N GLY A 445 -7.73 -4.26 7.74
CA GLY A 445 -8.82 -4.76 8.55
C GLY A 445 -9.87 -5.53 7.73
N PRO A 446 -11.09 -5.69 8.26
CA PRO A 446 -12.19 -6.34 7.54
C PRO A 446 -12.55 -5.69 6.21
N ALA A 447 -12.36 -4.37 6.07
CA ALA A 447 -12.62 -3.65 4.83
C ALA A 447 -11.75 -4.14 3.67
N GLY A 448 -10.54 -4.63 3.93
CA GLY A 448 -9.66 -5.22 2.93
C GLY A 448 -10.31 -6.40 2.18
N LEU A 449 -11.16 -7.15 2.86
CA LEU A 449 -11.97 -8.23 2.27
C LEU A 449 -13.26 -7.68 1.64
N THR A 450 -13.98 -6.84 2.40
CA THR A 450 -15.36 -6.45 2.06
C THR A 450 -15.44 -5.58 0.82
N ARG A 451 -14.39 -4.84 0.48
CA ARG A 451 -14.33 -4.04 -0.76
C ARG A 451 -14.42 -4.88 -2.05
N PHE A 452 -14.15 -6.18 -1.97
CA PHE A 452 -14.28 -7.12 -3.09
C PHE A 452 -15.65 -7.77 -3.19
N LEU A 453 -16.58 -7.43 -2.30
CA LEU A 453 -17.92 -8.00 -2.20
C LEU A 453 -18.99 -6.96 -2.52
N ARG A 454 -19.98 -7.38 -3.31
CA ARG A 454 -21.20 -6.62 -3.54
C ARG A 454 -22.33 -7.30 -2.80
N LYS A 455 -23.17 -6.52 -2.12
CA LYS A 455 -24.36 -7.04 -1.47
C LYS A 455 -25.53 -7.09 -2.46
N ARG A 456 -26.08 -8.28 -2.67
CA ARG A 456 -27.37 -8.44 -3.34
C ARG A 456 -28.45 -8.54 -2.26
N ALA A 457 -29.44 -7.66 -2.30
CA ALA A 457 -30.62 -7.77 -1.45
C ALA A 457 -31.68 -8.62 -2.17
N LEU A 458 -32.10 -9.71 -1.53
CA LEU A 458 -33.33 -10.42 -1.88
C LEU A 458 -34.44 -9.81 -1.04
N LEU A 459 -35.41 -9.16 -1.69
CA LEU A 459 -36.54 -8.50 -1.05
C LEU A 459 -37.76 -9.41 -1.22
N ILE A 460 -38.27 -9.93 -0.12
CA ILE A 460 -39.34 -10.94 -0.09
C ILE A 460 -40.60 -10.26 0.41
N GLN A 461 -41.59 -10.06 -0.48
CA GLN A 461 -42.89 -9.55 -0.12
C GLN A 461 -43.73 -10.65 0.53
N THR A 462 -44.20 -10.43 1.76
CA THR A 462 -45.06 -11.34 2.51
C THR A 462 -46.51 -10.86 2.60
N GLY A 463 -46.78 -9.63 2.14
CA GLY A 463 -48.12 -9.06 2.03
C GLY A 463 -48.53 -8.86 0.57
N GLU A 464 -49.51 -8.02 0.36
CA GLU A 464 -50.00 -7.69 -0.98
C GLU A 464 -49.08 -6.63 -1.64
N PRO A 465 -48.72 -6.79 -2.92
CA PRO A 465 -47.98 -5.77 -3.63
C PRO A 465 -48.86 -4.52 -3.84
N ALA A 466 -48.21 -3.36 -3.82
CA ALA A 466 -48.91 -2.10 -4.08
C ALA A 466 -49.52 -2.09 -5.48
N ALA A 467 -50.75 -1.60 -5.57
CA ALA A 467 -51.45 -1.48 -6.84
C ALA A 467 -50.99 -0.23 -7.59
N ILE A 468 -51.22 -0.22 -8.91
CA ILE A 468 -50.85 0.91 -9.80
C ILE A 468 -51.48 2.24 -9.38
N GLN A 469 -52.60 2.19 -8.68
CA GLN A 469 -53.30 3.34 -8.16
C GLN A 469 -52.42 4.23 -7.24
N LEU A 470 -51.39 3.69 -6.65
CA LEU A 470 -50.40 4.45 -5.91
C LEU A 470 -49.73 5.54 -6.73
N PHE A 471 -49.68 5.36 -8.07
CA PHE A 471 -49.06 6.30 -9.03
C PHE A 471 -50.12 6.97 -9.91
N SER A 472 -51.39 6.92 -9.56
CA SER A 472 -52.50 7.47 -10.35
C SER A 472 -52.83 8.89 -9.88
N ASP A 473 -52.99 9.80 -10.82
CA ASP A 473 -53.52 11.15 -10.57
C ASP A 473 -55.08 11.19 -10.51
N LYS A 474 -55.74 10.03 -10.48
CA LYS A 474 -57.14 9.97 -10.23
C LYS A 474 -57.40 10.27 -8.76
N ASP A 475 -58.17 11.35 -8.50
CA ASP A 475 -58.71 11.62 -7.18
C ASP A 475 -59.52 10.41 -6.74
N GLU A 476 -59.02 9.66 -5.75
CA GLU A 476 -59.87 8.78 -4.99
C GLU A 476 -60.85 9.68 -4.24
N GLU A 477 -62.12 9.67 -4.61
CA GLU A 477 -63.19 10.20 -3.76
C GLU A 477 -62.95 9.58 -2.38
N ARG A 478 -62.42 10.38 -1.45
CA ARG A 478 -62.33 10.02 -0.04
C ARG A 478 -63.75 9.71 0.43
N SER A 479 -64.14 8.44 0.38
CA SER A 479 -65.27 7.97 1.15
C SER A 479 -64.98 8.21 2.62
N VAL A 480 -65.66 9.21 3.17
CA VAL A 480 -65.71 9.56 4.58
C VAL A 480 -66.27 8.40 5.40
#